data_6855631e3708218502828b023125b59b
#
_entry.id   6855631e3708218502828b023125b59b
#
_cell.length_a   1.000
_cell.length_b   1.000
_cell.length_c   1.000
_cell.angle_alpha   90.00
_cell.angle_beta   90.00
_cell.angle_gamma   90.00
#
_symmetry.space_group_name_H-M   'P 1'
#
loop_
_entity.id
_entity.type
_entity.pdbx_description
1 polymer ?
#
loop_
_entity_poly.entity_id
_entity_poly.type
_entity_poly.pdbx_seq_one_letter_code
_entity_poly.pdbx_strand_id
1 'polypeptide(L)'
;MEIGDKLDILADAAKYDVSCSSSGSDRANAGGLGNGHKSGICHTWTADGRCVSLLKILMTNSCIYDCEYCVNRRSHDTPRAILTPEEIVLLTVEFYKRNYIEGLFLSSGILKSPDYTTELLIRVAKLLRERERFNGYIHMKGIPGTDPKLLNELGRYVDRVSVNIELPSEKSLHLLAPQKTKKAIMAPMKFFKESIDAHREEKKHHRKIPSFVPAGQTTQLIVGASGESDRQILLLTEGLYQKASLKRVYYSAYVPVMKGKNLPALIKPPLARENRLYQADWLLRFYRFRAGEILTPEEPDFDEELDPKCTWALRHRELFPVEINRAPYEMILRIPGIGVRSALRIVRLRRFGNLSYDQLKRIGVVLRRARYFMTVSGRYYGERSPDSENLRNLLISETAAREVREMSLFDTQT
;
A
#
# COMPACT_ATOMS: atom_id res chain seq x y z
N MET A 1 -19.03 -2.13 29.03
CA MET A 1 -18.92 -1.39 27.75
C MET A 1 -19.64 -2.23 26.71
N GLU A 2 -20.62 -1.66 26.07
CA GLU A 2 -21.39 -2.31 25.01
C GLU A 2 -20.54 -2.59 23.77
N ILE A 3 -20.94 -3.54 22.93
CA ILE A 3 -20.17 -3.90 21.71
C ILE A 3 -20.04 -2.68 20.77
N GLY A 4 -21.05 -1.82 20.69
CA GLY A 4 -21.02 -0.60 19.91
C GLY A 4 -19.91 0.35 20.34
N ASP A 5 -19.81 0.65 21.64
CA ASP A 5 -18.76 1.53 22.20
C ASP A 5 -17.36 0.97 21.94
N LYS A 6 -17.19 -0.36 22.09
CA LYS A 6 -15.92 -1.03 21.79
C LYS A 6 -15.56 -0.89 20.30
N LEU A 7 -16.54 -1.06 19.43
CA LEU A 7 -16.35 -0.96 17.99
C LEU A 7 -15.89 0.44 17.58
N ASP A 8 -16.48 1.50 18.12
CA ASP A 8 -16.10 2.88 17.82
C ASP A 8 -14.64 3.16 18.21
N ILE A 9 -14.24 2.75 19.41
CA ILE A 9 -12.85 2.90 19.89
C ILE A 9 -11.88 2.10 19.01
N LEU A 10 -12.19 0.86 18.67
CA LEU A 10 -11.26 -0.04 17.98
C LEU A 10 -11.23 0.17 16.48
N ALA A 11 -12.31 0.67 15.87
CA ALA A 11 -12.34 1.08 14.49
C ALA A 11 -11.57 2.39 14.28
N ASP A 12 -11.73 3.38 15.19
CA ASP A 12 -10.93 4.61 15.14
C ASP A 12 -9.43 4.32 15.35
N ALA A 13 -9.08 3.48 16.30
CA ALA A 13 -7.70 3.07 16.52
C ALA A 13 -7.08 2.34 15.30
N ALA A 14 -7.89 1.64 14.49
CA ALA A 14 -7.44 0.93 13.30
C ALA A 14 -7.10 1.83 12.10
N LYS A 15 -7.47 3.11 12.10
CA LYS A 15 -7.21 4.04 10.98
C LYS A 15 -5.73 4.24 10.69
N TYR A 16 -4.88 4.11 11.69
CA TYR A 16 -3.41 4.25 11.56
C TYR A 16 -2.72 3.01 10.94
N ASP A 17 -3.43 1.90 10.79
CA ASP A 17 -2.91 0.70 10.13
C ASP A 17 -3.28 0.75 8.63
N VAL A 18 -2.39 1.29 7.81
CA VAL A 18 -2.64 1.51 6.38
C VAL A 18 -2.32 0.26 5.58
N SER A 19 -3.32 -0.58 5.36
CA SER A 19 -3.23 -1.70 4.42
C SER A 19 -4.31 -1.65 3.33
N CYS A 20 -5.05 -0.55 3.28
CA CYS A 20 -6.14 -0.29 2.33
C CYS A 20 -6.54 1.19 2.38
N SER A 21 -7.23 1.68 1.36
CA SER A 21 -7.82 3.02 1.37
C SER A 21 -9.14 3.03 2.14
N SER A 22 -9.31 3.98 3.07
CA SER A 22 -10.60 4.27 3.71
C SER A 22 -11.41 5.26 2.87
N SER A 23 -12.74 5.24 2.98
CA SER A 23 -13.64 6.15 2.23
C SER A 23 -13.51 7.62 2.65
N GLY A 24 -12.98 7.89 3.85
CA GLY A 24 -12.83 9.25 4.38
C GLY A 24 -14.13 10.02 4.64
N SER A 25 -15.30 9.40 4.42
CA SER A 25 -16.60 10.04 4.63
C SER A 25 -17.00 10.02 6.10
N ASP A 26 -17.44 11.18 6.59
CA ASP A 26 -17.96 11.36 7.95
C ASP A 26 -19.25 12.17 7.89
N ARG A 27 -20.37 11.47 7.92
CA ARG A 27 -21.69 12.09 7.97
C ARG A 27 -22.53 11.41 9.06
N ALA A 28 -22.80 12.13 10.14
CA ALA A 28 -23.76 11.67 11.14
C ALA A 28 -25.17 11.58 10.54
N ASN A 29 -25.93 10.55 10.90
CA ASN A 29 -27.31 10.41 10.49
C ASN A 29 -28.16 11.48 11.22
N ALA A 30 -28.81 12.34 10.45
CA ALA A 30 -29.73 13.38 10.95
C ALA A 30 -31.21 12.96 10.78
N GLY A 31 -31.52 11.66 10.85
CA GLY A 31 -32.88 11.13 10.73
C GLY A 31 -33.28 10.63 9.33
N GLY A 32 -32.32 10.51 8.38
CA GLY A 32 -32.53 9.97 7.03
C GLY A 32 -32.02 8.54 6.84
N LEU A 33 -32.01 8.07 5.60
CA LEU A 33 -31.46 6.78 5.21
C LEU A 33 -29.92 6.87 5.10
N GLY A 34 -29.22 5.88 5.70
CA GLY A 34 -27.77 5.73 5.61
C GLY A 34 -26.99 6.46 6.70
N ASN A 35 -25.77 5.97 6.93
CA ASN A 35 -24.85 6.52 7.91
C ASN A 35 -23.43 6.50 7.32
N GLY A 36 -22.71 7.61 7.35
CA GLY A 36 -21.31 7.68 6.93
C GLY A 36 -20.38 7.60 8.13
N HIS A 37 -19.73 6.46 8.36
CA HIS A 37 -18.74 6.32 9.43
C HIS A 37 -17.33 6.68 8.93
N LYS A 38 -16.58 7.44 9.74
CA LYS A 38 -15.17 7.81 9.49
C LYS A 38 -14.22 6.62 9.41
N SER A 39 -14.55 5.56 10.11
CA SER A 39 -13.65 4.42 10.33
C SER A 39 -14.42 3.10 10.29
N GLY A 40 -13.71 1.98 10.24
CA GLY A 40 -14.29 0.64 10.35
C GLY A 40 -14.50 -0.08 9.02
N ILE A 41 -14.63 0.59 7.89
CA ILE A 41 -14.70 -0.05 6.57
C ILE A 41 -13.53 0.44 5.70
N CYS A 42 -12.80 -0.50 5.16
CA CYS A 42 -11.73 -0.24 4.20
C CYS A 42 -11.93 -1.01 2.90
N HIS A 43 -11.17 -0.64 1.88
CA HIS A 43 -11.28 -1.23 0.56
C HIS A 43 -9.95 -1.83 0.13
N THR A 44 -9.96 -3.05 -0.38
CA THR A 44 -8.82 -3.68 -1.03
C THR A 44 -9.20 -4.07 -2.46
N TRP A 45 -8.18 -4.21 -3.32
CA TRP A 45 -8.39 -4.58 -4.72
C TRP A 45 -7.93 -6.01 -4.94
N THR A 46 -8.77 -6.79 -5.59
CA THR A 46 -8.43 -8.14 -6.04
C THR A 46 -7.60 -8.09 -7.32
N ALA A 47 -7.02 -9.23 -7.71
CA ALA A 47 -6.18 -9.31 -8.91
C ALA A 47 -6.97 -9.03 -10.22
N ASP A 48 -8.26 -9.29 -10.21
CA ASP A 48 -9.20 -9.01 -11.32
C ASP A 48 -9.73 -7.57 -11.33
N GLY A 49 -9.26 -6.72 -10.37
CA GLY A 49 -9.60 -5.29 -10.32
C GLY A 49 -10.89 -4.96 -9.59
N ARG A 50 -11.56 -5.93 -8.93
CA ARG A 50 -12.72 -5.65 -8.07
C ARG A 50 -12.29 -5.00 -6.77
N CYS A 51 -13.10 -4.06 -6.31
CA CYS A 51 -13.00 -3.46 -4.98
C CYS A 51 -13.72 -4.36 -3.97
N VAL A 52 -13.06 -4.72 -2.89
CA VAL A 52 -13.61 -5.55 -1.80
C VAL A 52 -13.67 -4.70 -0.54
N SER A 53 -14.84 -4.57 0.05
CA SER A 53 -15.05 -3.86 1.31
C SER A 53 -14.75 -4.78 2.50
N LEU A 54 -13.98 -4.28 3.47
CA LEU A 54 -13.56 -5.06 4.64
C LEU A 54 -13.94 -4.33 5.92
N LEU A 55 -14.44 -5.07 6.92
CA LEU A 55 -14.49 -4.59 8.29
C LEU A 55 -13.04 -4.50 8.79
N LYS A 56 -12.58 -3.28 9.09
CA LYS A 56 -11.22 -3.00 9.55
C LYS A 56 -11.25 -2.55 11.00
N ILE A 57 -10.83 -3.43 11.89
CA ILE A 57 -10.82 -3.18 13.34
C ILE A 57 -9.55 -3.72 13.99
N LEU A 58 -9.29 -3.22 15.20
CA LEU A 58 -8.39 -3.88 16.16
C LEU A 58 -9.17 -4.85 17.02
N MET A 59 -8.58 -6.00 17.34
CA MET A 59 -9.11 -6.85 18.41
C MET A 59 -9.00 -6.14 19.77
N THR A 60 -7.88 -5.45 19.97
CA THR A 60 -7.67 -4.57 21.11
C THR A 60 -6.68 -3.46 20.78
N ASN A 61 -6.86 -2.29 21.37
CA ASN A 61 -5.88 -1.21 21.37
C ASN A 61 -5.02 -1.17 22.66
N SER A 62 -5.24 -2.09 23.60
CA SER A 62 -4.32 -2.33 24.72
C SER A 62 -3.08 -3.05 24.21
N CYS A 63 -1.89 -2.52 24.55
CA CYS A 63 -0.63 -3.06 24.06
C CYS A 63 0.41 -3.05 25.19
N ILE A 64 1.22 -4.11 25.28
CA ILE A 64 2.36 -4.17 26.22
C ILE A 64 3.57 -3.38 25.74
N TYR A 65 3.60 -3.00 24.43
CA TYR A 65 4.70 -2.24 23.84
C TYR A 65 4.49 -0.73 23.95
N ASP A 66 5.59 0.00 23.90
CA ASP A 66 5.62 1.45 24.05
C ASP A 66 6.31 2.14 22.86
N CYS A 67 5.89 1.77 21.64
CA CYS A 67 6.40 2.36 20.41
C CYS A 67 6.07 3.87 20.34
N GLU A 68 7.08 4.76 20.22
CA GLU A 68 6.87 6.21 20.31
C GLU A 68 5.89 6.76 19.25
N TYR A 69 5.84 6.17 18.07
CA TYR A 69 4.97 6.60 16.96
C TYR A 69 3.51 6.11 17.11
N CYS A 70 3.21 5.26 18.09
CA CYS A 70 1.92 4.59 18.17
C CYS A 70 0.98 5.27 19.16
N VAL A 71 -0.20 5.69 18.68
CA VAL A 71 -1.26 6.26 19.54
C VAL A 71 -1.72 5.29 20.64
N ASN A 72 -1.60 3.98 20.37
CA ASN A 72 -2.00 2.91 21.28
C ASN A 72 -0.84 2.38 22.17
N ARG A 73 0.28 3.10 22.26
CA ARG A 73 1.40 2.70 23.11
C ARG A 73 0.98 2.61 24.59
N ARG A 74 1.67 1.76 25.36
CA ARG A 74 1.32 1.47 26.76
C ARG A 74 1.22 2.73 27.60
N SER A 75 2.18 3.66 27.48
CA SER A 75 2.28 4.88 28.28
C SER A 75 1.32 6.00 27.85
N HIS A 76 0.57 5.84 26.77
CA HIS A 76 -0.37 6.86 26.30
C HIS A 76 -1.75 6.67 26.90
N ASP A 77 -2.29 7.72 27.48
CA ASP A 77 -3.65 7.73 28.03
C ASP A 77 -4.66 7.92 26.88
N THR A 78 -5.29 6.81 26.51
CA THR A 78 -6.32 6.74 25.46
C THR A 78 -7.37 5.71 25.88
N PRO A 79 -8.64 5.91 25.52
CA PRO A 79 -9.67 4.91 25.80
C PRO A 79 -9.28 3.53 25.28
N ARG A 80 -9.34 2.53 26.15
CA ARG A 80 -8.95 1.15 25.84
C ARG A 80 -10.17 0.25 25.75
N ALA A 81 -10.18 -0.60 24.72
CA ALA A 81 -11.20 -1.61 24.53
C ALA A 81 -10.60 -2.94 24.10
N ILE A 82 -11.35 -4.00 24.31
CA ILE A 82 -11.04 -5.34 23.82
C ILE A 82 -12.33 -6.01 23.37
N LEU A 83 -12.32 -6.57 22.17
CA LEU A 83 -13.34 -7.48 21.66
C LEU A 83 -12.90 -8.91 21.87
N THR A 84 -13.82 -9.74 22.35
CA THR A 84 -13.59 -11.20 22.39
C THR A 84 -13.63 -11.78 20.97
N PRO A 85 -13.04 -12.95 20.73
CA PRO A 85 -13.16 -13.64 19.45
C PRO A 85 -14.62 -13.80 18.99
N GLU A 86 -15.52 -14.10 19.90
CA GLU A 86 -16.94 -14.29 19.64
C GLU A 86 -17.63 -12.98 19.22
N GLU A 87 -17.31 -11.85 19.87
CA GLU A 87 -17.81 -10.52 19.49
C GLU A 87 -17.34 -10.13 18.09
N ILE A 88 -16.07 -10.37 17.73
CA ILE A 88 -15.54 -10.09 16.39
C ILE A 88 -16.24 -10.94 15.32
N VAL A 89 -16.46 -12.22 15.61
CA VAL A 89 -17.19 -13.13 14.72
C VAL A 89 -18.61 -12.65 14.51
N LEU A 90 -19.31 -12.30 15.58
CA LEU A 90 -20.68 -11.77 15.52
C LEU A 90 -20.74 -10.51 14.64
N LEU A 91 -19.88 -9.53 14.90
CA LEU A 91 -19.80 -8.29 14.10
C LEU A 91 -19.53 -8.58 12.62
N THR A 92 -18.56 -9.46 12.34
CA THR A 92 -18.19 -9.80 10.95
C THR A 92 -19.35 -10.45 10.21
N VAL A 93 -20.02 -11.41 10.82
CA VAL A 93 -21.14 -12.15 10.21
C VAL A 93 -22.35 -11.23 10.01
N GLU A 94 -22.69 -10.42 11.01
CA GLU A 94 -23.83 -9.51 10.91
C GLU A 94 -23.61 -8.40 9.87
N PHE A 95 -22.40 -7.86 9.74
CA PHE A 95 -22.09 -6.87 8.71
C PHE A 95 -22.06 -7.50 7.31
N TYR A 96 -21.59 -8.73 7.21
CA TYR A 96 -21.62 -9.48 5.96
C TYR A 96 -23.07 -9.79 5.50
N LYS A 97 -23.93 -10.29 6.40
CA LYS A 97 -25.34 -10.55 6.11
C LYS A 97 -26.10 -9.31 5.65
N ARG A 98 -25.73 -8.14 6.16
CA ARG A 98 -26.29 -6.84 5.77
C ARG A 98 -25.65 -6.25 4.51
N ASN A 99 -24.73 -6.99 3.89
CA ASN A 99 -24.01 -6.59 2.67
C ASN A 99 -23.19 -5.29 2.84
N TYR A 100 -22.69 -5.01 4.04
CA TYR A 100 -21.81 -3.86 4.30
C TYR A 100 -20.36 -4.17 3.98
N ILE A 101 -19.96 -5.43 4.10
CA ILE A 101 -18.59 -5.91 3.91
C ILE A 101 -18.57 -7.23 3.16
N GLU A 102 -17.43 -7.52 2.54
CA GLU A 102 -17.13 -8.80 1.89
C GLU A 102 -16.04 -9.58 2.64
N GLY A 103 -15.47 -9.00 3.71
CA GLY A 103 -14.44 -9.65 4.49
C GLY A 103 -14.03 -8.89 5.75
N LEU A 104 -13.03 -9.45 6.43
CA LEU A 104 -12.46 -8.93 7.68
C LEU A 104 -10.98 -8.58 7.47
N PHE A 105 -10.57 -7.38 7.94
CA PHE A 105 -9.20 -7.03 8.20
C PHE A 105 -9.01 -6.83 9.71
N LEU A 106 -8.30 -7.76 10.35
CA LEU A 106 -8.10 -7.77 11.79
C LEU A 106 -6.63 -7.54 12.15
N SER A 107 -6.38 -6.53 12.96
CA SER A 107 -5.12 -6.31 13.63
C SER A 107 -5.31 -6.27 15.15
N SER A 108 -4.24 -6.07 15.93
CA SER A 108 -4.31 -6.03 17.37
C SER A 108 -3.13 -5.29 17.98
N GLY A 109 -3.35 -4.62 19.10
CA GLY A 109 -2.32 -4.42 20.09
C GLY A 109 -1.86 -5.76 20.65
N ILE A 110 -0.67 -5.82 21.24
CA ILE A 110 -0.12 -7.07 21.78
C ILE A 110 -0.49 -7.19 23.26
N LEU A 111 -1.32 -8.20 23.55
CA LEU A 111 -1.70 -8.57 24.92
C LEU A 111 -0.68 -9.59 25.46
N LYS A 112 -0.38 -9.56 26.73
CA LYS A 112 0.47 -10.52 27.44
C LYS A 112 1.74 -10.94 26.68
N SER A 113 1.59 -11.56 25.50
CA SER A 113 2.69 -12.00 24.62
C SER A 113 2.24 -12.03 23.15
N PRO A 114 3.20 -12.09 22.18
CA PRO A 114 2.91 -12.32 20.77
C PRO A 114 2.10 -13.60 20.53
N ASP A 115 2.48 -14.71 21.18
CA ASP A 115 1.81 -16.00 21.03
C ASP A 115 0.38 -15.96 21.53
N TYR A 116 0.14 -15.48 22.75
CA TYR A 116 -1.19 -15.33 23.30
C TYR A 116 -2.12 -14.49 22.40
N THR A 117 -1.59 -13.39 21.86
CA THR A 117 -2.37 -12.55 20.96
C THR A 117 -2.66 -13.27 19.64
N THR A 118 -1.70 -14.01 19.11
CA THR A 118 -1.88 -14.79 17.88
C THR A 118 -2.86 -15.94 18.07
N GLU A 119 -2.88 -16.60 19.21
CA GLU A 119 -3.88 -17.63 19.56
C GLU A 119 -5.31 -17.09 19.52
N LEU A 120 -5.52 -15.86 20.02
CA LEU A 120 -6.83 -15.21 19.96
C LEU A 120 -7.21 -14.87 18.50
N LEU A 121 -6.27 -14.39 17.68
CA LEU A 121 -6.50 -14.14 16.26
C LEU A 121 -6.85 -15.43 15.50
N ILE A 122 -6.13 -16.53 15.78
CA ILE A 122 -6.42 -17.85 15.23
C ILE A 122 -7.83 -18.30 15.62
N ARG A 123 -8.22 -18.10 16.88
CA ARG A 123 -9.57 -18.45 17.36
C ARG A 123 -10.65 -17.71 16.55
N VAL A 124 -10.48 -16.41 16.29
CA VAL A 124 -11.40 -15.67 15.42
C VAL A 124 -11.49 -16.31 14.03
N ALA A 125 -10.34 -16.60 13.39
CA ALA A 125 -10.29 -17.17 12.05
C ALA A 125 -10.95 -18.56 12.00
N LYS A 126 -10.68 -19.41 12.99
CA LYS A 126 -11.30 -20.74 13.12
C LYS A 126 -12.81 -20.65 13.30
N LEU A 127 -13.29 -19.82 14.21
CA LEU A 127 -14.71 -19.64 14.44
C LEU A 127 -15.42 -19.18 13.16
N LEU A 128 -14.83 -18.22 12.42
CA LEU A 128 -15.37 -17.78 11.13
C LEU A 128 -15.41 -18.93 10.12
N ARG A 129 -14.31 -19.68 9.94
CA ARG A 129 -14.21 -20.71 8.90
C ARG A 129 -14.98 -21.98 9.25
N GLU A 130 -14.86 -22.47 10.47
CA GLU A 130 -15.40 -23.78 10.89
C GLU A 130 -16.84 -23.69 11.38
N ARG A 131 -17.11 -22.76 12.30
CA ARG A 131 -18.45 -22.62 12.92
C ARG A 131 -19.43 -21.88 12.00
N GLU A 132 -19.04 -20.68 11.52
CA GLU A 132 -19.90 -19.83 10.70
C GLU A 132 -19.83 -20.18 9.21
N ARG A 133 -18.90 -21.05 8.80
CA ARG A 133 -18.65 -21.41 7.38
C ARG A 133 -18.47 -20.18 6.48
N PHE A 134 -17.85 -19.15 7.03
CA PHE A 134 -17.62 -17.87 6.37
C PHE A 134 -16.59 -18.02 5.23
N ASN A 135 -16.99 -17.79 4.00
CA ASN A 135 -16.14 -17.84 2.82
C ASN A 135 -15.64 -16.46 2.34
N GLY A 136 -15.96 -15.39 3.07
CA GLY A 136 -15.46 -14.06 2.77
C GLY A 136 -13.95 -13.94 3.01
N TYR A 137 -13.37 -12.84 2.56
CA TYR A 137 -11.95 -12.58 2.65
C TYR A 137 -11.50 -12.29 4.09
N ILE A 138 -10.43 -12.94 4.53
CA ILE A 138 -9.83 -12.72 5.86
C ILE A 138 -8.37 -12.29 5.70
N HIS A 139 -8.06 -11.08 6.18
CA HIS A 139 -6.72 -10.54 6.28
C HIS A 139 -6.36 -10.31 7.74
N MET A 140 -5.27 -10.92 8.21
CA MET A 140 -4.81 -10.76 9.60
C MET A 140 -3.35 -10.36 9.68
N LYS A 141 -2.97 -9.77 10.81
CA LYS A 141 -1.58 -9.47 11.13
C LYS A 141 -0.86 -10.72 11.63
N GLY A 142 0.30 -10.98 11.05
CA GLY A 142 1.30 -11.88 11.62
C GLY A 142 2.13 -11.10 12.65
N ILE A 143 2.00 -11.45 13.92
CA ILE A 143 2.64 -10.71 15.00
C ILE A 143 4.13 -11.08 15.08
N PRO A 144 5.05 -10.08 15.09
CA PRO A 144 6.47 -10.32 15.29
C PRO A 144 6.76 -11.05 16.62
N GLY A 145 7.60 -12.07 16.57
CA GLY A 145 7.98 -12.86 17.74
C GLY A 145 7.05 -14.05 18.05
N THR A 146 6.04 -14.30 17.21
CA THR A 146 5.15 -15.48 17.35
C THR A 146 5.86 -16.77 16.97
N ASP A 147 5.56 -17.85 17.71
CA ASP A 147 6.02 -19.21 17.43
C ASP A 147 5.61 -19.65 16.01
N PRO A 148 6.52 -20.28 15.23
CA PRO A 148 6.23 -20.74 13.87
C PRO A 148 5.04 -21.71 13.76
N LYS A 149 4.75 -22.50 14.79
CA LYS A 149 3.57 -23.40 14.80
C LYS A 149 2.26 -22.60 14.75
N LEU A 150 2.18 -21.53 15.53
CA LEU A 150 1.02 -20.62 15.51
C LEU A 150 0.90 -19.86 14.19
N LEU A 151 2.03 -19.44 13.60
CA LEU A 151 2.03 -18.82 12.26
C LEU A 151 1.53 -19.80 11.20
N ASN A 152 1.94 -21.07 11.28
CA ASN A 152 1.46 -22.11 10.37
C ASN A 152 -0.05 -22.33 10.53
N GLU A 153 -0.54 -22.37 11.76
CA GLU A 153 -1.95 -22.53 12.03
C GLU A 153 -2.75 -21.33 11.50
N LEU A 154 -2.33 -20.11 11.79
CA LEU A 154 -2.93 -18.88 11.27
C LEU A 154 -3.03 -18.90 9.72
N GLY A 155 -1.95 -19.30 9.05
CA GLY A 155 -1.87 -19.33 7.58
C GLY A 155 -2.88 -20.25 6.91
N ARG A 156 -3.42 -21.25 7.60
CA ARG A 156 -4.45 -22.17 7.09
C ARG A 156 -5.85 -21.56 7.05
N TYR A 157 -6.11 -20.53 7.85
CA TYR A 157 -7.44 -19.95 8.02
C TYR A 157 -7.62 -18.59 7.35
N VAL A 158 -6.51 -17.92 6.98
CA VAL A 158 -6.52 -16.57 6.41
C VAL A 158 -6.18 -16.55 4.94
N ASP A 159 -6.75 -15.59 4.21
CA ASP A 159 -6.41 -15.39 2.80
C ASP A 159 -5.14 -14.59 2.62
N ARG A 160 -4.91 -13.61 3.48
CA ARG A 160 -3.71 -12.77 3.48
C ARG A 160 -3.17 -12.56 4.88
N VAL A 161 -1.87 -12.49 4.98
CA VAL A 161 -1.17 -12.09 6.19
C VAL A 161 -0.32 -10.85 5.91
N SER A 162 -0.19 -9.97 6.90
CA SER A 162 0.77 -8.87 6.85
C SER A 162 1.61 -8.81 8.12
N VAL A 163 2.91 -8.69 7.94
CA VAL A 163 3.86 -8.44 9.01
C VAL A 163 4.45 -7.07 8.81
N ASN A 164 4.17 -6.14 9.70
CA ASN A 164 4.66 -4.77 9.55
C ASN A 164 6.15 -4.68 9.88
N ILE A 165 6.93 -4.05 8.99
CA ILE A 165 8.33 -3.73 9.28
C ILE A 165 8.46 -2.45 10.10
N GLU A 166 7.40 -1.65 10.16
CA GLU A 166 7.22 -0.41 10.93
C GLU A 166 8.17 0.71 10.46
N LEU A 167 9.47 0.52 10.56
CA LEU A 167 10.48 1.52 10.25
C LEU A 167 11.53 0.98 9.27
N PRO A 168 12.11 1.86 8.42
CA PRO A 168 12.99 1.42 7.34
C PRO A 168 14.32 0.83 7.82
N SER A 169 14.83 1.26 8.98
CA SER A 169 16.13 0.82 9.48
C SER A 169 16.06 0.20 10.87
N GLU A 170 17.05 -0.62 11.19
CA GLU A 170 17.21 -1.20 12.53
C GLU A 170 17.52 -0.14 13.58
N LYS A 171 18.26 0.91 13.20
CA LYS A 171 18.57 2.06 14.05
C LYS A 171 17.28 2.78 14.47
N SER A 172 16.42 3.08 13.52
CA SER A 172 15.13 3.75 13.78
C SER A 172 14.18 2.86 14.56
N LEU A 173 14.17 1.54 14.26
CA LEU A 173 13.37 0.59 15.00
C LEU A 173 13.79 0.52 16.47
N HIS A 174 15.11 0.45 16.76
CA HIS A 174 15.63 0.47 18.12
C HIS A 174 15.28 1.76 18.85
N LEU A 175 15.34 2.90 18.14
CA LEU A 175 15.08 4.22 18.72
C LEU A 175 13.59 4.43 19.06
N LEU A 176 12.69 4.06 18.15
CA LEU A 176 11.26 4.40 18.23
C LEU A 176 10.36 3.23 18.69
N ALA A 177 10.85 2.01 18.64
CA ALA A 177 10.14 0.80 19.06
C ALA A 177 11.10 -0.24 19.69
N PRO A 178 11.73 0.07 20.84
CA PRO A 178 12.84 -0.73 21.41
C PRO A 178 12.46 -2.17 21.77
N GLN A 179 11.15 -2.48 21.91
CA GLN A 179 10.69 -3.85 22.17
C GLN A 179 10.57 -4.69 20.89
N LYS A 180 10.72 -4.07 19.70
CA LYS A 180 10.70 -4.76 18.42
C LYS A 180 12.11 -4.92 17.88
N THR A 181 12.47 -6.11 17.43
CA THR A 181 13.76 -6.35 16.78
C THR A 181 13.56 -6.71 15.30
N LYS A 182 14.51 -6.34 14.47
CA LYS A 182 14.50 -6.72 13.05
C LYS A 182 14.39 -8.24 12.88
N LYS A 183 15.08 -9.01 13.71
CA LYS A 183 15.01 -10.49 13.70
C LYS A 183 13.58 -10.97 13.96
N ALA A 184 12.91 -10.45 14.99
CA ALA A 184 11.54 -10.82 15.32
C ALA A 184 10.53 -10.48 14.21
N ILE A 185 10.76 -9.40 13.46
CA ILE A 185 9.93 -9.00 12.33
C ILE A 185 10.20 -9.86 11.09
N MET A 186 11.48 -10.09 10.77
CA MET A 186 11.86 -10.82 9.55
C MET A 186 11.58 -12.32 9.64
N ALA A 187 11.59 -12.92 10.84
CA ALA A 187 11.35 -14.34 11.01
C ALA A 187 9.96 -14.79 10.52
N PRO A 188 8.85 -14.16 10.92
CA PRO A 188 7.52 -14.47 10.38
C PRO A 188 7.43 -14.26 8.86
N MET A 189 8.03 -13.19 8.32
CA MET A 189 8.04 -12.93 6.87
C MET A 189 8.73 -14.05 6.10
N LYS A 190 9.87 -14.49 6.59
CA LYS A 190 10.62 -15.63 6.01
C LYS A 190 9.80 -16.92 6.09
N PHE A 191 9.22 -17.21 7.25
CA PHE A 191 8.35 -18.36 7.47
C PHE A 191 7.20 -18.41 6.47
N PHE A 192 6.42 -17.31 6.34
CA PHE A 192 5.31 -17.25 5.39
C PHE A 192 5.78 -17.39 3.95
N LYS A 193 6.92 -16.79 3.57
CA LYS A 193 7.49 -16.98 2.23
C LYS A 193 7.75 -18.44 1.94
N GLU A 194 8.51 -19.10 2.80
CA GLU A 194 8.92 -20.51 2.64
C GLU A 194 7.68 -21.43 2.60
N SER A 195 6.73 -21.21 3.50
CA SER A 195 5.48 -21.99 3.56
C SER A 195 4.58 -21.77 2.34
N ILE A 196 4.45 -20.53 1.86
CA ILE A 196 3.67 -20.23 0.64
C ILE A 196 4.33 -20.86 -0.59
N ASP A 197 5.66 -20.78 -0.70
CA ASP A 197 6.41 -21.35 -1.82
C ASP A 197 6.33 -22.89 -1.80
N ALA A 198 6.52 -23.52 -0.64
CA ALA A 198 6.35 -24.97 -0.47
C ALA A 198 4.93 -25.44 -0.84
N HIS A 199 3.91 -24.72 -0.32
CA HIS A 199 2.51 -25.03 -0.64
C HIS A 199 2.19 -24.87 -2.14
N ARG A 200 2.77 -23.88 -2.81
CA ARG A 200 2.61 -23.67 -4.26
C ARG A 200 3.24 -24.83 -5.06
N GLU A 201 4.40 -25.34 -4.65
CA GLU A 201 5.02 -26.50 -5.29
C GLU A 201 4.18 -27.76 -5.06
N GLU A 202 3.77 -28.03 -3.83
CA GLU A 202 2.95 -29.16 -3.49
C GLU A 202 1.62 -29.19 -4.26
N LYS A 203 1.00 -28.03 -4.46
CA LYS A 203 -0.26 -27.88 -5.23
C LYS A 203 -0.12 -28.24 -6.72
N LYS A 204 1.08 -28.23 -7.28
CA LYS A 204 1.32 -28.70 -8.65
C LYS A 204 1.15 -30.22 -8.76
N HIS A 205 1.47 -30.94 -7.70
CA HIS A 205 1.41 -32.42 -7.64
C HIS A 205 0.10 -32.93 -7.03
N HIS A 206 -0.52 -32.18 -6.13
CA HIS A 206 -1.72 -32.59 -5.40
C HIS A 206 -2.80 -31.50 -5.44
N ARG A 207 -3.88 -31.73 -6.21
CA ARG A 207 -4.95 -30.74 -6.43
C ARG A 207 -5.82 -30.45 -5.20
N LYS A 208 -5.90 -31.36 -4.24
CA LYS A 208 -6.84 -31.28 -3.08
C LYS A 208 -6.17 -30.80 -1.77
N ILE A 209 -5.09 -30.04 -1.84
CA ILE A 209 -4.44 -29.51 -0.63
C ILE A 209 -5.21 -28.28 -0.13
N PRO A 210 -5.46 -28.17 1.19
CA PRO A 210 -6.04 -26.98 1.78
C PRO A 210 -5.24 -25.72 1.46
N SER A 211 -5.88 -24.60 1.19
CA SER A 211 -5.18 -23.36 0.87
C SER A 211 -4.35 -22.84 2.05
N PHE A 212 -3.20 -22.24 1.75
CA PHE A 212 -2.35 -21.57 2.74
C PHE A 212 -2.02 -20.15 2.26
N VAL A 213 -2.51 -19.15 2.95
CA VAL A 213 -2.34 -17.72 2.63
C VAL A 213 -2.44 -17.45 1.12
N PRO A 214 -3.54 -17.78 0.44
CA PRO A 214 -3.63 -17.77 -1.03
C PRO A 214 -3.42 -16.39 -1.66
N ALA A 215 -3.76 -15.30 -0.96
CA ALA A 215 -3.51 -13.94 -1.40
C ALA A 215 -2.09 -13.43 -1.04
N GLY A 216 -1.26 -14.26 -0.40
CA GLY A 216 0.13 -13.96 -0.08
C GLY A 216 0.31 -12.98 1.08
N GLN A 217 1.56 -12.55 1.26
CA GLN A 217 1.92 -11.63 2.34
C GLN A 217 2.17 -10.20 1.87
N THR A 218 1.97 -9.26 2.79
CA THR A 218 2.23 -7.84 2.62
C THR A 218 2.94 -7.25 3.83
N THR A 219 3.43 -6.04 3.72
CA THR A 219 4.00 -5.29 4.84
C THR A 219 3.58 -3.83 4.80
N GLN A 220 3.81 -3.14 5.90
CA GLN A 220 3.64 -1.69 6.02
C GLN A 220 4.86 -1.10 6.71
N LEU A 221 5.23 0.12 6.30
CA LEU A 221 6.22 0.94 6.97
C LEU A 221 5.73 2.40 7.10
N ILE A 222 6.23 3.08 8.12
CA ILE A 222 5.94 4.47 8.42
C ILE A 222 6.99 5.34 7.73
N VAL A 223 6.51 6.39 7.03
CA VAL A 223 7.35 7.32 6.27
C VAL A 223 7.41 8.65 7.01
N GLY A 224 8.63 9.14 7.28
CA GLY A 224 8.84 10.43 7.91
C GLY A 224 8.75 10.44 9.43
N ALA A 225 8.67 9.29 10.09
CA ALA A 225 8.85 9.19 11.55
C ALA A 225 10.34 9.20 11.96
N SER A 226 11.22 8.98 11.02
CA SER A 226 12.68 8.89 11.20
C SER A 226 13.41 9.44 9.98
N GLY A 227 14.74 9.58 10.09
CA GLY A 227 15.56 10.34 9.14
C GLY A 227 16.03 9.59 7.89
N GLU A 228 15.42 8.45 7.53
CA GLU A 228 15.80 7.73 6.31
C GLU A 228 15.36 8.48 5.06
N SER A 229 16.23 8.48 4.04
CA SER A 229 15.93 9.00 2.72
C SER A 229 14.95 8.11 1.97
N ASP A 230 14.29 8.67 0.95
CA ASP A 230 13.39 7.91 0.07
C ASP A 230 14.13 6.79 -0.69
N ARG A 231 15.40 7.02 -1.02
CA ARG A 231 16.26 6.02 -1.63
C ARG A 231 16.47 4.81 -0.72
N GLN A 232 16.71 5.03 0.57
CA GLN A 232 16.86 3.93 1.53
C GLN A 232 15.56 3.12 1.64
N ILE A 233 14.41 3.81 1.68
CA ILE A 233 13.09 3.17 1.73
C ILE A 233 12.84 2.37 0.44
N LEU A 234 13.16 2.94 -0.71
CA LEU A 234 12.90 2.30 -2.01
C LEU A 234 13.80 1.08 -2.25
N LEU A 235 15.08 1.13 -1.84
CA LEU A 235 16.02 0.00 -1.88
C LEU A 235 15.55 -1.13 -0.95
N LEU A 236 15.08 -0.79 0.26
CA LEU A 236 14.49 -1.76 1.17
C LEU A 236 13.26 -2.43 0.54
N THR A 237 12.38 -1.65 -0.07
CA THR A 237 11.18 -2.14 -0.75
C THR A 237 11.50 -3.10 -1.89
N GLU A 238 12.46 -2.76 -2.75
CA GLU A 238 12.94 -3.64 -3.82
C GLU A 238 13.48 -4.95 -3.26
N GLY A 239 14.31 -4.88 -2.22
CA GLY A 239 14.84 -6.05 -1.52
C GLY A 239 13.76 -6.95 -0.92
N LEU A 240 12.69 -6.36 -0.38
CA LEU A 240 11.55 -7.09 0.17
C LEU A 240 10.75 -7.82 -0.92
N TYR A 241 10.53 -7.21 -2.08
CA TYR A 241 9.90 -7.88 -3.22
C TYR A 241 10.74 -9.07 -3.72
N GLN A 242 12.05 -8.90 -3.83
CA GLN A 242 12.94 -9.94 -4.32
C GLN A 242 13.14 -11.09 -3.31
N LYS A 243 13.36 -10.76 -2.03
CA LYS A 243 13.76 -11.72 -1.01
C LYS A 243 12.60 -12.30 -0.19
N ALA A 244 11.52 -11.54 0.04
CA ALA A 244 10.38 -11.98 0.85
C ALA A 244 9.12 -12.28 0.03
N SER A 245 9.18 -12.19 -1.30
CA SER A 245 8.05 -12.44 -2.21
C SER A 245 6.76 -11.69 -1.82
N LEU A 246 6.91 -10.48 -1.30
CA LEU A 246 5.78 -9.66 -0.89
C LEU A 246 4.88 -9.32 -2.08
N LYS A 247 3.58 -9.27 -1.84
CA LYS A 247 2.61 -8.79 -2.85
C LYS A 247 2.55 -7.27 -2.91
N ARG A 248 2.75 -6.60 -1.77
CA ARG A 248 2.77 -5.14 -1.68
C ARG A 248 3.48 -4.66 -0.41
N VAL A 249 4.18 -3.55 -0.54
CA VAL A 249 4.61 -2.71 0.57
C VAL A 249 3.64 -1.53 0.67
N TYR A 250 3.10 -1.28 1.86
CA TYR A 250 2.27 -0.12 2.15
C TYR A 250 3.12 0.93 2.86
N TYR A 251 3.01 2.16 2.39
CA TYR A 251 3.62 3.32 3.00
C TYR A 251 2.56 4.08 3.78
N SER A 252 2.90 4.55 4.96
CA SER A 252 2.03 5.34 5.81
C SER A 252 2.77 6.58 6.24
N ALA A 253 2.35 7.75 5.80
CA ALA A 253 2.89 9.01 6.29
C ALA A 253 2.72 9.07 7.81
N TYR A 254 3.79 9.43 8.51
CA TYR A 254 3.75 9.61 9.95
C TYR A 254 2.74 10.72 10.32
N VAL A 255 1.76 10.36 11.14
CA VAL A 255 0.78 11.31 11.66
C VAL A 255 1.27 11.81 13.02
N PRO A 256 1.57 13.10 13.18
CA PRO A 256 2.09 13.68 14.42
C PRO A 256 0.99 13.84 15.47
N VAL A 257 0.44 12.73 15.95
CA VAL A 257 -0.63 12.73 16.99
C VAL A 257 -0.09 12.98 18.40
N MET A 258 1.23 12.85 18.60
CA MET A 258 1.89 13.00 19.89
C MET A 258 3.27 13.61 19.73
N LYS A 259 3.72 14.29 20.80
CA LYS A 259 5.12 14.69 20.93
C LYS A 259 5.92 13.53 21.55
N GLY A 260 7.04 13.18 20.96
CA GLY A 260 8.00 12.20 21.47
C GLY A 260 9.41 12.76 21.42
N LYS A 261 10.28 12.26 22.29
CA LYS A 261 11.68 12.72 22.38
C LYS A 261 12.44 12.49 21.06
N ASN A 262 12.13 11.36 20.40
CA ASN A 262 12.83 10.91 19.20
C ASN A 262 11.99 11.07 17.92
N LEU A 263 10.79 11.64 18.02
CA LEU A 263 9.91 11.89 16.89
C LEU A 263 10.17 13.26 16.28
N PRO A 264 10.03 13.41 14.95
CA PRO A 264 10.18 14.69 14.29
C PRO A 264 9.05 15.65 14.66
N ALA A 265 9.37 16.93 14.81
CA ALA A 265 8.39 17.99 15.05
C ALA A 265 7.68 18.40 13.76
N LEU A 266 6.88 17.50 13.19
CA LEU A 266 6.09 17.78 12.00
C LEU A 266 4.76 18.45 12.38
N ILE A 267 4.34 19.42 11.58
CA ILE A 267 3.02 20.07 11.72
C ILE A 267 1.94 19.26 11.00
N LYS A 268 2.31 18.64 9.87
CA LYS A 268 1.40 17.82 9.03
C LYS A 268 2.10 16.53 8.58
N PRO A 269 1.32 15.46 8.31
CA PRO A 269 1.88 14.24 7.72
C PRO A 269 2.55 14.52 6.36
N PRO A 270 3.68 13.86 6.04
CA PRO A 270 4.37 14.03 4.75
C PRO A 270 3.67 13.25 3.62
N LEU A 271 2.44 13.64 3.28
CA LEU A 271 1.61 12.95 2.29
C LEU A 271 2.20 12.99 0.88
N ALA A 272 2.85 14.09 0.50
CA ALA A 272 3.52 14.18 -0.81
C ALA A 272 4.59 13.10 -0.94
N ARG A 273 5.42 12.90 0.09
CA ARG A 273 6.46 11.87 0.14
C ARG A 273 5.88 10.46 0.09
N GLU A 274 4.78 10.19 0.82
CA GLU A 274 4.05 8.93 0.75
C GLU A 274 3.56 8.64 -0.69
N ASN A 275 2.94 9.64 -1.33
CA ASN A 275 2.45 9.53 -2.70
C ASN A 275 3.57 9.25 -3.70
N ARG A 276 4.73 9.90 -3.57
CA ARG A 276 5.90 9.65 -4.43
C ARG A 276 6.44 8.24 -4.27
N LEU A 277 6.49 7.73 -3.03
CA LEU A 277 6.87 6.34 -2.75
C LEU A 277 5.90 5.34 -3.41
N TYR A 278 4.59 5.58 -3.34
CA TYR A 278 3.61 4.73 -4.06
C TYR A 278 3.78 4.80 -5.58
N GLN A 279 4.09 5.96 -6.13
CA GLN A 279 4.37 6.09 -7.57
C GLN A 279 5.65 5.32 -7.96
N ALA A 280 6.71 5.43 -7.17
CA ALA A 280 7.95 4.69 -7.39
C ALA A 280 7.79 3.18 -7.19
N ASP A 281 7.03 2.74 -6.18
CA ASP A 281 6.65 1.34 -5.99
C ASP A 281 5.96 0.76 -7.24
N TRP A 282 5.10 1.55 -7.87
CA TRP A 282 4.47 1.18 -9.13
C TRP A 282 5.48 1.02 -10.27
N LEU A 283 6.50 1.87 -10.33
CA LEU A 283 7.59 1.75 -11.31
C LEU A 283 8.42 0.48 -11.09
N LEU A 284 8.75 0.15 -9.85
CA LEU A 284 9.46 -1.09 -9.52
C LEU A 284 8.68 -2.35 -9.94
N ARG A 285 7.39 -2.40 -9.62
CA ARG A 285 6.60 -3.62 -9.82
C ARG A 285 6.14 -3.87 -11.25
N PHE A 286 5.88 -2.81 -12.01
CA PHE A 286 5.22 -2.94 -13.31
C PHE A 286 5.99 -2.35 -14.49
N TYR A 287 6.96 -1.46 -14.25
CA TYR A 287 7.70 -0.78 -15.31
C TYR A 287 9.15 -1.24 -15.42
N ARG A 288 9.55 -2.23 -14.64
CA ARG A 288 10.91 -2.79 -14.63
C ARG A 288 12.00 -1.76 -14.28
N PHE A 289 11.65 -0.76 -13.50
CA PHE A 289 12.64 0.13 -12.90
C PHE A 289 13.32 -0.54 -11.72
N ARG A 290 14.54 -0.12 -11.43
CA ARG A 290 15.27 -0.48 -10.21
C ARG A 290 15.34 0.72 -9.27
N ALA A 291 15.37 0.47 -7.98
CA ALA A 291 15.43 1.52 -6.97
C ALA A 291 16.62 2.46 -7.19
N GLY A 292 17.81 1.90 -7.51
CA GLY A 292 19.03 2.67 -7.72
C GLY A 292 19.05 3.52 -9.00
N GLU A 293 18.16 3.29 -9.99
CA GLU A 293 18.01 4.17 -11.13
C GLU A 293 16.99 5.28 -10.93
N ILE A 294 15.99 5.04 -10.04
CA ILE A 294 14.98 6.05 -9.69
C ILE A 294 15.56 7.12 -8.78
N LEU A 295 16.34 6.74 -7.77
CA LEU A 295 16.98 7.62 -6.82
C LEU A 295 18.46 7.28 -6.69
N THR A 296 19.33 8.29 -6.78
CA THR A 296 20.78 8.15 -6.70
C THR A 296 21.33 8.56 -5.33
N PRO A 297 22.60 8.28 -5.02
CA PRO A 297 23.22 8.80 -3.79
C PRO A 297 23.24 10.34 -3.72
N GLU A 298 23.34 11.00 -4.86
CA GLU A 298 23.38 12.46 -5.00
C GLU A 298 22.00 13.09 -4.83
N GLU A 299 20.96 12.38 -5.31
CA GLU A 299 19.56 12.79 -5.20
C GLU A 299 18.76 11.69 -4.48
N PRO A 300 18.87 11.59 -3.14
CA PRO A 300 18.32 10.49 -2.38
C PRO A 300 16.82 10.62 -2.07
N ASP A 301 16.22 11.78 -2.28
CA ASP A 301 14.83 12.06 -1.99
C ASP A 301 14.04 12.45 -3.25
N PHE A 302 12.73 12.20 -3.24
CA PHE A 302 11.87 12.53 -4.38
C PHE A 302 11.64 14.02 -4.55
N ASP A 303 11.52 14.44 -5.80
CA ASP A 303 11.02 15.76 -6.16
C ASP A 303 9.56 15.91 -5.67
N GLU A 304 9.26 17.01 -4.98
CA GLU A 304 7.93 17.26 -4.44
C GLU A 304 6.92 17.64 -5.54
N GLU A 305 7.37 18.30 -6.62
CA GLU A 305 6.51 18.81 -7.69
C GLU A 305 6.30 17.80 -8.82
N LEU A 306 7.35 17.03 -9.17
CA LEU A 306 7.31 16.07 -10.28
C LEU A 306 7.19 14.62 -9.79
N ASP A 307 6.52 13.80 -10.58
CA ASP A 307 6.47 12.36 -10.31
C ASP A 307 7.82 11.69 -10.63
N PRO A 308 8.13 10.55 -9.95
CA PRO A 308 9.43 9.88 -10.08
C PRO A 308 9.82 9.51 -11.53
N LYS A 309 8.86 9.25 -12.40
CA LYS A 309 9.12 8.91 -13.78
C LYS A 309 9.50 10.13 -14.62
N CYS A 310 8.87 11.27 -14.36
CA CYS A 310 9.25 12.54 -14.99
C CYS A 310 10.63 12.98 -14.52
N THR A 311 10.90 12.90 -13.21
CA THR A 311 12.23 13.25 -12.66
C THR A 311 13.33 12.37 -13.23
N TRP A 312 13.08 11.05 -13.33
CA TRP A 312 14.01 10.13 -13.98
C TRP A 312 14.27 10.51 -15.45
N ALA A 313 13.23 10.80 -16.23
CA ALA A 313 13.37 11.15 -17.64
C ALA A 313 14.12 12.49 -17.85
N LEU A 314 13.97 13.45 -16.95
CA LEU A 314 14.73 14.70 -16.97
C LEU A 314 16.22 14.51 -16.68
N ARG A 315 16.59 13.53 -15.87
CA ARG A 315 17.99 13.16 -15.61
C ARG A 315 18.63 12.37 -16.75
N HIS A 316 17.82 11.70 -17.56
CA HIS A 316 18.25 10.84 -18.66
C HIS A 316 17.82 11.39 -20.02
N ARG A 317 18.05 12.69 -20.26
CA ARG A 317 17.66 13.36 -21.51
C ARG A 317 18.32 12.77 -22.75
N GLU A 318 19.50 12.21 -22.59
CA GLU A 318 20.27 11.53 -23.64
C GLU A 318 19.52 10.34 -24.27
N LEU A 319 18.56 9.77 -23.55
CA LEU A 319 17.71 8.67 -24.03
C LEU A 319 16.51 9.15 -24.84
N PHE A 320 16.24 10.45 -24.88
CA PHE A 320 15.05 11.04 -25.47
C PHE A 320 15.40 12.05 -26.61
N PRO A 321 14.51 12.23 -27.60
CA PRO A 321 13.20 11.62 -27.78
C PRO A 321 13.25 10.18 -28.32
N VAL A 322 12.29 9.35 -27.91
CA VAL A 322 12.18 7.95 -28.34
C VAL A 322 11.18 7.81 -29.48
N GLU A 323 11.58 7.17 -30.62
CA GLU A 323 10.68 6.87 -31.73
C GLU A 323 9.68 5.77 -31.37
N ILE A 324 8.41 6.12 -31.23
CA ILE A 324 7.37 5.27 -30.69
C ILE A 324 7.08 4.02 -31.55
N ASN A 325 7.23 4.17 -32.89
CA ASN A 325 6.94 3.08 -33.81
C ASN A 325 8.07 2.04 -33.91
N ARG A 326 9.25 2.32 -33.33
CA ARG A 326 10.44 1.46 -33.45
C ARG A 326 10.98 1.00 -32.10
N ALA A 327 10.86 1.82 -31.08
CA ALA A 327 11.49 1.58 -29.78
C ALA A 327 11.05 0.26 -29.13
N PRO A 328 11.93 -0.41 -28.38
CA PRO A 328 11.56 -1.58 -27.58
C PRO A 328 10.56 -1.22 -26.47
N TYR A 329 9.78 -2.21 -26.03
CA TYR A 329 8.74 -2.04 -25.02
C TYR A 329 9.24 -1.36 -23.74
N GLU A 330 10.42 -1.73 -23.29
CA GLU A 330 11.08 -1.21 -22.10
C GLU A 330 11.33 0.30 -22.22
N MET A 331 11.76 0.77 -23.38
CA MET A 331 11.98 2.21 -23.63
C MET A 331 10.68 2.98 -23.72
N ILE A 332 9.64 2.39 -24.32
CA ILE A 332 8.30 2.99 -24.35
C ILE A 332 7.76 3.17 -22.92
N LEU A 333 8.00 2.20 -22.03
CA LEU A 333 7.61 2.30 -20.64
C LEU A 333 8.33 3.42 -19.87
N ARG A 334 9.50 3.86 -20.31
CA ARG A 334 10.26 4.94 -19.66
C ARG A 334 9.73 6.33 -20.03
N ILE A 335 8.94 6.45 -21.08
CA ILE A 335 8.36 7.72 -21.51
C ILE A 335 7.31 8.21 -20.50
N PRO A 336 7.47 9.41 -19.91
CA PRO A 336 6.41 10.02 -19.08
C PRO A 336 5.09 10.13 -19.85
N GLY A 337 3.97 9.81 -19.18
CA GLY A 337 2.65 9.81 -19.82
C GLY A 337 2.27 8.51 -20.55
N ILE A 338 3.17 7.53 -20.65
CA ILE A 338 2.85 6.21 -21.20
C ILE A 338 2.81 5.16 -20.07
N GLY A 339 1.66 4.55 -19.87
CA GLY A 339 1.45 3.47 -18.90
C GLY A 339 1.61 2.08 -19.52
N VAL A 340 1.65 1.04 -18.69
CA VAL A 340 1.79 -0.37 -19.12
C VAL A 340 0.75 -0.75 -20.19
N ARG A 341 -0.53 -0.40 -19.96
CA ARG A 341 -1.60 -0.70 -20.91
C ARG A 341 -1.39 -0.02 -22.27
N SER A 342 -1.01 1.27 -22.26
CA SER A 342 -0.75 2.03 -23.49
C SER A 342 0.48 1.51 -24.21
N ALA A 343 1.57 1.19 -23.49
CA ALA A 343 2.78 0.60 -24.06
C ALA A 343 2.50 -0.75 -24.74
N LEU A 344 1.73 -1.63 -24.11
CA LEU A 344 1.32 -2.91 -24.71
C LEU A 344 0.46 -2.72 -25.96
N ARG A 345 -0.47 -1.75 -25.95
CA ARG A 345 -1.29 -1.40 -27.12
C ARG A 345 -0.42 -0.86 -28.26
N ILE A 346 0.53 0.01 -27.98
CA ILE A 346 1.49 0.54 -28.96
C ILE A 346 2.22 -0.62 -29.62
N VAL A 347 2.88 -1.50 -28.85
CA VAL A 347 3.68 -2.61 -29.38
C VAL A 347 2.82 -3.57 -30.21
N ARG A 348 1.57 -3.78 -29.83
CA ARG A 348 0.62 -4.63 -30.56
C ARG A 348 0.17 -3.98 -31.86
N LEU A 349 -0.28 -2.73 -31.83
CA LEU A 349 -0.91 -2.06 -32.96
C LEU A 349 0.06 -1.68 -34.06
N ARG A 350 1.29 -1.27 -33.70
CA ARG A 350 2.32 -0.91 -34.70
C ARG A 350 2.75 -2.07 -35.60
N ARG A 351 2.38 -3.33 -35.30
CA ARG A 351 2.58 -4.49 -36.18
C ARG A 351 1.74 -4.42 -37.45
N PHE A 352 0.62 -3.69 -37.41
CA PHE A 352 -0.29 -3.50 -38.53
C PHE A 352 -0.07 -2.23 -39.31
N GLY A 353 0.85 -1.35 -38.86
CA GLY A 353 1.20 -0.10 -39.48
C GLY A 353 1.67 0.93 -38.47
N ASN A 354 2.37 1.97 -38.94
CA ASN A 354 2.83 3.03 -38.06
C ASN A 354 1.67 3.77 -37.41
N LEU A 355 1.76 3.99 -36.11
CA LEU A 355 0.80 4.76 -35.33
C LEU A 355 1.01 6.26 -35.59
N SER A 356 -0.08 6.99 -35.78
CA SER A 356 -0.08 8.44 -35.78
C SER A 356 -0.21 9.03 -34.36
N TYR A 357 0.11 10.34 -34.23
CA TYR A 357 0.00 11.07 -32.99
C TYR A 357 -1.44 11.02 -32.39
N ASP A 358 -2.47 11.16 -33.25
CA ASP A 358 -3.87 11.11 -32.78
C ASP A 358 -4.31 9.70 -32.35
N GLN A 359 -3.79 8.66 -32.99
CA GLN A 359 -4.04 7.28 -32.55
C GLN A 359 -3.45 7.01 -31.15
N LEU A 360 -2.30 7.59 -30.82
CA LEU A 360 -1.72 7.47 -29.47
C LEU A 360 -2.65 8.02 -28.39
N LYS A 361 -3.34 9.15 -28.66
CA LYS A 361 -4.35 9.71 -27.75
C LYS A 361 -5.49 8.73 -27.51
N ARG A 362 -6.03 8.12 -28.56
CA ARG A 362 -7.16 7.17 -28.50
C ARG A 362 -6.82 5.91 -27.70
N ILE A 363 -5.58 5.47 -27.70
CA ILE A 363 -5.14 4.29 -26.93
C ILE A 363 -4.71 4.60 -25.50
N GLY A 364 -4.88 5.83 -25.03
CA GLY A 364 -4.69 6.24 -23.65
C GLY A 364 -3.29 6.74 -23.29
N VAL A 365 -2.54 7.27 -24.27
CA VAL A 365 -1.30 8.00 -24.01
C VAL A 365 -1.61 9.41 -23.52
N VAL A 366 -1.00 9.83 -22.42
CA VAL A 366 -1.09 11.20 -21.89
C VAL A 366 -0.15 12.10 -22.68
N LEU A 367 -0.62 12.55 -23.86
CA LEU A 367 0.19 13.25 -24.85
C LEU A 367 0.82 14.54 -24.33
N ARG A 368 0.14 15.26 -23.43
CA ARG A 368 0.68 16.50 -22.83
C ARG A 368 2.05 16.30 -22.17
N ARG A 369 2.33 15.12 -21.60
CA ARG A 369 3.64 14.77 -21.03
C ARG A 369 4.51 14.01 -22.03
N ALA A 370 3.93 13.03 -22.76
CA ALA A 370 4.67 12.15 -23.64
C ALA A 370 5.30 12.88 -24.82
N ARG A 371 4.69 13.96 -25.32
CA ARG A 371 5.15 14.73 -26.50
C ARG A 371 6.57 15.27 -26.35
N TYR A 372 7.03 15.53 -25.14
CA TYR A 372 8.37 16.03 -24.87
C TYR A 372 9.46 14.95 -24.88
N PHE A 373 9.06 13.68 -24.87
CA PHE A 373 9.97 12.54 -24.72
C PHE A 373 9.87 11.52 -25.86
N MET A 374 9.10 11.82 -26.91
CA MET A 374 8.92 10.89 -28.04
C MET A 374 8.86 11.61 -29.40
N THR A 375 9.17 10.81 -30.44
CA THR A 375 8.81 11.10 -31.82
C THR A 375 7.79 10.09 -32.33
N VAL A 376 7.04 10.48 -33.33
CA VAL A 376 6.05 9.63 -34.01
C VAL A 376 6.32 9.72 -35.52
N SER A 377 6.78 8.62 -36.12
CA SER A 377 7.22 8.56 -37.51
C SER A 377 8.26 9.65 -37.85
N GLY A 378 9.24 9.82 -36.97
CA GLY A 378 10.32 10.80 -37.10
C GLY A 378 9.96 12.25 -36.75
N ARG A 379 8.66 12.54 -36.46
CA ARG A 379 8.21 13.90 -36.11
C ARG A 379 8.15 14.09 -34.60
N TYR A 380 8.79 15.17 -34.11
CA TYR A 380 8.70 15.64 -32.75
C TYR A 380 7.50 16.58 -32.57
N TYR A 381 6.73 16.41 -31.47
CA TYR A 381 5.51 17.18 -31.20
C TYR A 381 5.61 18.05 -29.93
N GLY A 382 6.77 18.09 -29.27
CA GLY A 382 7.07 19.06 -28.24
C GLY A 382 7.18 20.47 -28.83
N GLU A 383 6.72 21.47 -28.09
CA GLU A 383 6.80 22.88 -28.55
C GLU A 383 8.22 23.44 -28.49
N ARG A 384 9.10 22.78 -27.71
CA ARG A 384 10.50 23.16 -27.51
C ARG A 384 11.40 21.94 -27.57
N SER A 385 12.69 22.14 -27.84
CA SER A 385 13.69 21.08 -27.78
C SER A 385 13.66 20.39 -26.38
N PRO A 386 13.87 19.06 -26.31
CA PRO A 386 14.04 18.34 -25.06
C PRO A 386 15.15 18.92 -24.15
N ASP A 387 16.12 19.60 -24.75
CA ASP A 387 17.26 20.20 -24.06
C ASP A 387 16.97 21.58 -23.44
N SER A 388 15.74 22.10 -23.57
CA SER A 388 15.41 23.40 -23.02
C SER A 388 15.41 23.39 -21.49
N GLU A 389 16.07 24.38 -20.88
CA GLU A 389 16.11 24.57 -19.42
C GLU A 389 14.72 24.74 -18.79
N ASN A 390 13.73 25.11 -19.59
CA ASN A 390 12.35 25.31 -19.17
C ASN A 390 11.49 24.05 -19.17
N LEU A 391 12.00 22.87 -19.59
CA LEU A 391 11.17 21.66 -19.69
C LEU A 391 10.61 21.23 -18.33
N ARG A 392 11.39 21.35 -17.24
CA ARG A 392 10.90 21.06 -15.89
C ARG A 392 9.69 21.94 -15.52
N ASN A 393 9.79 23.25 -15.77
CA ASN A 393 8.72 24.20 -15.46
C ASN A 393 7.45 23.93 -16.30
N LEU A 394 7.60 23.55 -17.55
CA LEU A 394 6.48 23.12 -18.39
C LEU A 394 5.77 21.88 -17.85
N LEU A 395 6.52 20.89 -17.40
CA LEU A 395 5.95 19.67 -16.82
C LEU A 395 5.23 19.92 -15.49
N ILE A 396 5.74 20.84 -14.67
CA ILE A 396 5.11 21.27 -13.42
C ILE A 396 3.80 22.00 -13.72
N SER A 397 3.81 22.99 -14.61
CA SER A 397 2.60 23.75 -14.95
C SER A 397 1.50 22.87 -15.53
N GLU A 398 1.84 21.86 -16.35
CA GLU A 398 0.88 20.89 -16.86
C GLU A 398 0.33 19.94 -15.79
N THR A 399 1.07 19.74 -14.69
CA THR A 399 0.61 18.96 -13.55
C THR A 399 -0.36 19.76 -12.69
N ALA A 400 -0.01 21.01 -12.35
CA ALA A 400 -0.85 21.93 -11.59
C ALA A 400 -2.19 22.23 -12.29
N ALA A 401 -2.18 22.43 -13.60
CA ALA A 401 -3.39 22.64 -14.41
C ALA A 401 -4.35 21.42 -14.37
N ARG A 402 -3.86 20.22 -14.07
CA ARG A 402 -4.69 19.05 -13.86
C ARG A 402 -5.39 19.10 -12.49
N GLU A 403 -4.64 19.41 -11.44
CA GLU A 403 -5.18 19.46 -10.06
C GLU A 403 -6.29 20.49 -9.95
N VAL A 404 -6.10 21.67 -10.53
CA VAL A 404 -7.13 22.72 -10.59
C VAL A 404 -8.36 22.23 -11.37
N ARG A 405 -8.19 21.52 -12.48
CA ARG A 405 -9.30 21.02 -13.30
C ARG A 405 -10.06 19.87 -12.64
N GLU A 406 -9.38 19.01 -11.88
CA GLU A 406 -10.01 17.97 -11.08
C GLU A 406 -10.78 18.59 -9.91
N MET A 407 -10.25 19.61 -9.23
CA MET A 407 -10.95 20.35 -8.17
C MET A 407 -12.21 21.06 -8.74
N SER A 408 -12.11 21.75 -9.88
CA SER A 408 -13.25 22.44 -10.48
C SER A 408 -14.38 21.51 -10.95
N LEU A 409 -14.12 20.24 -11.24
CA LEU A 409 -15.15 19.26 -11.56
C LEU A 409 -15.93 18.77 -10.33
N PHE A 410 -15.37 18.95 -9.12
CA PHE A 410 -16.03 18.62 -7.87
C PHE A 410 -16.73 19.85 -7.23
N ASP A 411 -16.26 21.08 -7.54
CA ASP A 411 -16.84 22.34 -7.03
C ASP A 411 -18.11 22.80 -7.79
N THR A 412 -18.44 22.19 -8.92
CA THR A 412 -19.63 22.54 -9.71
C THR A 412 -20.91 21.77 -9.32
N GLN A 413 -20.93 21.10 -8.16
CA GLN A 413 -22.10 20.43 -7.59
C GLN A 413 -22.45 20.97 -6.20
N THR A 414 -22.48 22.28 -6.01
CA THR A 414 -23.16 22.93 -4.88
C THR A 414 -24.47 23.53 -5.33
#